data_42f068408ce01f19ebfafd48072331b7
#
_entry.id   42f068408ce01f19ebfafd48072331b7
#
_cell.length_a   1.000
_cell.length_b   1.000
_cell.length_c   1.000
_cell.angle_alpha   90.00
_cell.angle_beta   90.00
_cell.angle_gamma   90.00
#
_symmetry.space_group_name_H-M   'P 1'
#
loop_
_entity.id
_entity.type
_entity.pdbx_description
1 polymer ?
#
loop_
_entity_poly.entity_id
_entity_poly.type
_entity_poly.pdbx_seq_one_letter_code
_entity_poly.pdbx_strand_id
1 'polypeptide(L)'
;MDITQTRKHADHFIWIGSEALYVQHRGDTATIRIELPPAGPIPYVPRLHGLWEENGQRDFRQRLTQALGGRLRMRMGRILAAIPDDLTWIETRALQDYFLISGSGAPDKRLFFCPQSVLLRSAQEPFLAVTWSCRCLSVGLVRNGSVSGRVHLDIARSGLKELAEAIDSLCPTERVPVCYPEVEAAPLPAMPGTGIPLEQMLALTH
;
A
#
# COMPACT_ATOMS: atom_id res chain seq x y z
N MET A 1 5.80 15.47 7.12
CA MET A 1 4.64 14.96 7.89
C MET A 1 5.08 13.69 8.58
N ASP A 2 4.93 13.60 9.89
CA ASP A 2 5.36 12.42 10.64
C ASP A 2 4.35 11.28 10.43
N ILE A 3 4.78 10.23 9.73
CA ILE A 3 3.97 9.04 9.41
C ILE A 3 3.51 8.35 10.70
N THR A 4 4.34 8.37 11.74
CA THR A 4 4.02 7.77 13.04
C THR A 4 2.81 8.46 13.68
N GLN A 5 2.75 9.78 13.60
CA GLN A 5 1.61 10.54 14.10
C GLN A 5 0.35 10.30 13.26
N THR A 6 0.50 10.17 11.94
CA THR A 6 -0.63 9.89 11.04
C THR A 6 -1.23 8.52 11.30
N ARG A 7 -0.39 7.50 11.50
CA ARG A 7 -0.83 6.15 11.89
C ARG A 7 -1.67 6.17 13.17
N LYS A 8 -1.17 6.84 14.22
CA LYS A 8 -1.85 6.93 15.53
C LYS A 8 -3.24 7.54 15.48
N HIS A 9 -3.57 8.27 14.44
CA HIS A 9 -4.82 9.00 14.32
C HIS A 9 -5.72 8.53 13.17
N ALA A 10 -5.30 7.53 12.39
CA ALA A 10 -6.15 6.97 11.33
C ALA A 10 -7.29 6.13 11.93
N ASP A 11 -8.51 6.36 11.49
CA ASP A 11 -9.69 5.58 11.86
C ASP A 11 -9.90 4.41 10.89
N HIS A 12 -9.42 4.59 9.65
CA HIS A 12 -9.50 3.60 8.59
C HIS A 12 -8.13 3.44 7.93
N PHE A 13 -7.80 2.22 7.62
CA PHE A 13 -6.59 1.86 6.89
C PHE A 13 -6.97 1.18 5.58
N ILE A 14 -6.33 1.57 4.49
CA ILE A 14 -6.51 0.97 3.17
C ILE A 14 -5.14 0.55 2.64
N TRP A 15 -4.97 -0.74 2.38
CA TRP A 15 -3.83 -1.24 1.62
C TRP A 15 -4.24 -1.42 0.16
N ILE A 16 -3.53 -0.76 -0.75
CA ILE A 16 -3.78 -0.85 -2.19
C ILE A 16 -2.89 -1.94 -2.76
N GLY A 17 -3.44 -3.14 -2.87
CA GLY A 17 -2.74 -4.30 -3.41
C GLY A 17 -2.80 -4.40 -4.93
N SER A 18 -2.18 -5.45 -5.46
CA SER A 18 -2.14 -5.73 -6.90
C SER A 18 -3.51 -6.16 -7.45
N GLU A 19 -4.28 -6.90 -6.67
CA GLU A 19 -5.57 -7.49 -7.09
C GLU A 19 -6.76 -6.95 -6.32
N ALA A 20 -6.54 -6.36 -5.16
CA ALA A 20 -7.61 -5.91 -4.28
C ALA A 20 -7.21 -4.70 -3.42
N LEU A 21 -8.21 -3.99 -2.93
CA LEU A 21 -8.08 -3.12 -1.77
C LEU A 21 -8.38 -3.92 -0.51
N TYR A 22 -7.58 -3.72 0.51
CA TYR A 22 -7.79 -4.31 1.83
C TYR A 22 -8.08 -3.18 2.81
N VAL A 23 -9.29 -3.19 3.37
CA VAL A 23 -9.78 -2.14 4.28
C VAL A 23 -9.89 -2.71 5.68
N GLN A 24 -9.30 -2.00 6.64
CA GLN A 24 -9.42 -2.33 8.06
C GLN A 24 -9.77 -1.10 8.87
N HIS A 25 -10.66 -1.26 9.84
CA HIS A 25 -10.97 -0.20 10.80
C HIS A 25 -10.07 -0.31 12.03
N ARG A 26 -9.84 0.82 12.66
CA ARG A 26 -9.13 0.86 13.93
C ARG A 26 -9.87 0.04 14.98
N GLY A 27 -9.15 -0.88 15.61
CA GLY A 27 -9.69 -1.75 16.66
C GLY A 27 -10.39 -3.01 16.16
N ASP A 28 -10.61 -3.14 14.84
CA ASP A 28 -11.14 -4.36 14.26
C ASP A 28 -10.00 -5.30 13.85
N THR A 29 -10.23 -6.59 14.04
CA THR A 29 -9.33 -7.65 13.54
C THR A 29 -9.70 -8.12 12.14
N ALA A 30 -10.91 -7.80 11.67
CA ALA A 30 -11.39 -8.19 10.35
C ALA A 30 -10.92 -7.24 9.26
N THR A 31 -10.37 -7.80 8.19
CA THR A 31 -10.00 -7.09 6.98
C THR A 31 -11.05 -7.33 5.90
N ILE A 32 -11.55 -6.26 5.30
CA ILE A 32 -12.51 -6.33 4.18
C ILE A 32 -11.72 -6.25 2.88
N ARG A 33 -11.85 -7.26 2.03
CA ARG A 33 -11.23 -7.32 0.70
C ARG A 33 -12.21 -6.85 -0.37
N ILE A 34 -11.78 -5.91 -1.20
CA ILE A 34 -12.53 -5.39 -2.35
C ILE A 34 -11.72 -5.67 -3.60
N GLU A 35 -12.22 -6.56 -4.45
CA GLU A 35 -11.57 -6.92 -5.71
C GLU A 35 -11.37 -5.70 -6.62
N LEU A 36 -10.19 -5.60 -7.21
CA LEU A 36 -9.90 -4.69 -8.30
C LEU A 36 -10.12 -5.40 -9.65
N PRO A 37 -10.45 -4.68 -10.71
CA PRO A 37 -10.47 -5.26 -12.04
C PRO A 37 -9.11 -5.90 -12.39
N PRO A 38 -9.09 -6.97 -13.21
CA PRO A 38 -7.85 -7.63 -13.59
C PRO A 38 -6.80 -6.64 -14.11
N ALA A 39 -5.56 -6.83 -13.69
CA ALA A 39 -4.44 -6.05 -14.21
C ALA A 39 -4.26 -6.35 -15.69
N GLY A 40 -4.59 -5.39 -16.55
CA GLY A 40 -4.01 -5.34 -17.88
C GLY A 40 -2.55 -4.83 -17.78
N PRO A 41 -1.82 -4.74 -18.90
CA PRO A 41 -0.49 -4.13 -18.94
C PRO A 41 -0.48 -2.63 -18.64
N ILE A 42 -1.57 -2.12 -18.12
CA ILE A 42 -1.86 -0.70 -17.94
C ILE A 42 -1.57 -0.30 -16.49
N PRO A 43 -0.94 0.86 -16.24
CA PRO A 43 -0.72 1.41 -14.90
C PRO A 43 -1.99 1.52 -14.06
N TYR A 44 -1.85 1.61 -12.74
CA TYR A 44 -2.94 1.65 -11.76
C TYR A 44 -4.06 2.62 -12.10
N VAL A 45 -3.72 3.79 -12.64
CA VAL A 45 -4.66 4.89 -12.92
C VAL A 45 -5.73 4.51 -13.94
N PRO A 46 -5.40 3.92 -15.09
CA PRO A 46 -6.43 3.46 -16.03
C PRO A 46 -7.28 2.31 -15.48
N ARG A 47 -6.74 1.45 -14.60
CA ARG A 47 -7.55 0.44 -13.91
C ARG A 47 -8.66 1.07 -13.08
N LEU A 48 -8.33 2.12 -12.36
CA LEU A 48 -9.28 2.87 -11.56
C LEU A 48 -10.20 3.71 -12.46
N HIS A 49 -9.71 4.23 -13.59
CA HIS A 49 -10.53 4.88 -14.63
C HIS A 49 -11.48 3.92 -15.34
N GLY A 50 -11.04 2.72 -15.67
CA GLY A 50 -11.91 1.69 -16.25
C GLY A 50 -13.07 1.33 -15.33
N LEU A 51 -12.88 1.42 -14.02
CA LEU A 51 -13.97 1.37 -13.05
C LEU A 51 -14.93 2.57 -13.18
N TRP A 52 -14.52 3.65 -13.85
CA TRP A 52 -15.33 4.88 -13.99
C TRP A 52 -16.30 4.86 -15.16
N GLU A 53 -15.93 4.21 -16.25
CA GLU A 53 -16.68 4.24 -17.50
C GLU A 53 -17.78 3.16 -17.58
N GLU A 54 -17.70 2.10 -16.78
CA GLU A 54 -18.66 1.00 -16.79
C GLU A 54 -19.62 1.04 -15.59
N ASN A 55 -20.77 0.39 -15.73
CA ASN A 55 -21.81 0.27 -14.68
C ASN A 55 -21.30 -0.31 -13.33
N GLY A 56 -20.10 -0.88 -13.30
CA GLY A 56 -19.41 -1.37 -12.11
C GLY A 56 -18.97 -0.28 -11.10
N GLN A 57 -18.94 0.99 -11.49
CA GLN A 57 -18.56 2.09 -10.59
C GLN A 57 -19.47 2.27 -9.38
N ARG A 58 -20.77 2.17 -9.60
CA ARG A 58 -21.73 2.28 -8.50
C ARG A 58 -21.50 1.18 -7.48
N ASP A 59 -21.21 -0.01 -7.95
CA ASP A 59 -20.96 -1.16 -7.10
C ASP A 59 -19.64 -1.02 -6.33
N PHE A 60 -18.55 -0.64 -6.98
CA PHE A 60 -17.26 -0.41 -6.31
C PHE A 60 -17.33 0.73 -5.27
N ARG A 61 -17.95 1.85 -5.63
CA ARG A 61 -18.21 2.95 -4.70
C ARG A 61 -19.04 2.52 -3.51
N GLN A 62 -20.07 1.74 -3.76
CA GLN A 62 -20.95 1.23 -2.72
C GLN A 62 -20.18 0.29 -1.80
N ARG A 63 -19.39 -0.64 -2.34
CA ARG A 63 -18.54 -1.55 -1.58
C ARG A 63 -17.50 -0.79 -0.75
N LEU A 64 -16.79 0.17 -1.34
CA LEU A 64 -15.81 0.98 -0.63
C LEU A 64 -16.46 1.81 0.48
N THR A 65 -17.62 2.41 0.20
CA THR A 65 -18.39 3.17 1.20
C THR A 65 -18.86 2.27 2.35
N GLN A 66 -19.34 1.07 2.04
CA GLN A 66 -19.75 0.08 3.05
C GLN A 66 -18.54 -0.41 3.85
N ALA A 67 -17.43 -0.72 3.17
CA ALA A 67 -16.19 -1.15 3.80
C ALA A 67 -15.61 -0.08 4.74
N LEU A 68 -15.83 1.21 4.46
CA LEU A 68 -15.43 2.32 5.32
C LEU A 68 -16.49 2.66 6.40
N GLY A 69 -17.48 1.79 6.62
CA GLY A 69 -18.49 1.96 7.66
C GLY A 69 -19.62 2.93 7.33
N GLY A 70 -19.84 3.18 6.04
CA GLY A 70 -20.89 4.05 5.52
C GLY A 70 -20.47 5.51 5.34
N ARG A 71 -21.32 6.27 4.65
CA ARG A 71 -21.01 7.67 4.23
C ARG A 71 -20.63 8.58 5.39
N LEU A 72 -21.22 8.42 6.56
CA LEU A 72 -20.99 9.29 7.71
C LEU A 72 -19.59 9.02 8.32
N ARG A 73 -19.27 7.76 8.60
CA ARG A 73 -17.94 7.36 9.13
C ARG A 73 -16.83 7.74 8.18
N MET A 74 -17.03 7.51 6.89
CA MET A 74 -16.11 7.88 5.85
C MET A 74 -15.84 9.38 5.78
N ARG A 75 -16.87 10.22 6.00
CA ARG A 75 -16.74 11.69 6.04
C ARG A 75 -16.05 12.22 7.29
N MET A 76 -16.19 11.54 8.40
CA MET A 76 -15.70 11.99 9.71
C MET A 76 -14.34 11.39 10.05
N GLY A 77 -14.04 10.19 9.55
CA GLY A 77 -12.82 9.45 9.83
C GLY A 77 -11.59 9.92 9.07
N ARG A 78 -10.42 9.66 9.63
CA ARG A 78 -9.13 9.82 8.96
C ARG A 78 -8.75 8.51 8.27
N ILE A 79 -8.36 8.59 7.01
CA ILE A 79 -7.99 7.45 6.18
C ILE A 79 -6.47 7.49 5.94
N LEU A 80 -5.78 6.41 6.27
CA LEU A 80 -4.42 6.16 5.86
C LEU A 80 -4.43 5.13 4.73
N ALA A 81 -4.00 5.52 3.55
CA ALA A 81 -3.90 4.66 2.39
C ALA A 81 -2.43 4.32 2.10
N ALA A 82 -2.11 3.03 2.19
CA ALA A 82 -0.83 2.47 1.79
C ALA A 82 -0.82 2.29 0.27
N ILE A 83 0.01 3.05 -0.41
CA ILE A 83 0.12 3.03 -1.87
C ILE A 83 1.35 2.22 -2.31
N PRO A 84 1.29 1.54 -3.48
CA PRO A 84 2.45 0.89 -4.06
C PRO A 84 3.65 1.83 -4.20
N ASP A 85 4.83 1.28 -3.97
CA ASP A 85 6.09 2.04 -3.94
C ASP A 85 6.57 2.50 -5.31
N ASP A 86 6.07 1.90 -6.38
CA ASP A 86 6.39 2.21 -7.77
C ASP A 86 5.49 3.27 -8.42
N LEU A 87 4.56 3.84 -7.67
CA LEU A 87 3.70 4.90 -8.20
C LEU A 87 4.49 6.18 -8.44
N THR A 88 4.27 6.74 -9.61
CA THR A 88 4.72 8.10 -9.94
C THR A 88 3.89 9.14 -9.17
N TRP A 89 4.39 10.37 -9.11
CA TRP A 89 3.64 11.46 -8.48
C TRP A 89 2.30 11.74 -9.20
N ILE A 90 2.26 11.54 -10.54
CA ILE A 90 1.03 11.71 -11.35
C ILE A 90 0.01 10.64 -10.97
N GLU A 91 0.44 9.38 -10.86
CA GLU A 91 -0.43 8.29 -10.45
C GLU A 91 -0.92 8.47 -9.02
N THR A 92 -0.05 8.91 -8.11
CA THR A 92 -0.44 9.24 -6.74
C THR A 92 -1.49 10.34 -6.71
N ARG A 93 -1.33 11.39 -7.52
CA ARG A 93 -2.30 12.47 -7.63
C ARG A 93 -3.64 11.98 -8.19
N ALA A 94 -3.62 11.15 -9.22
CA ALA A 94 -4.83 10.58 -9.78
C ALA A 94 -5.57 9.65 -8.78
N LEU A 95 -4.83 8.89 -7.96
CA LEU A 95 -5.41 8.14 -6.85
C LEU A 95 -6.07 9.07 -5.83
N GLN A 96 -5.42 10.18 -5.46
CA GLN A 96 -6.02 11.18 -4.57
C GLN A 96 -7.34 11.70 -5.13
N ASP A 97 -7.33 12.14 -6.38
CA ASP A 97 -8.52 12.65 -7.05
C ASP A 97 -9.62 11.57 -7.15
N TYR A 98 -9.23 10.33 -7.43
CA TYR A 98 -10.14 9.19 -7.43
C TYR A 98 -10.82 8.98 -6.08
N PHE A 99 -10.08 8.95 -4.99
CA PHE A 99 -10.66 8.79 -3.64
C PHE A 99 -11.52 9.99 -3.25
N LEU A 100 -11.16 11.19 -3.64
CA LEU A 100 -11.93 12.41 -3.39
C LEU A 100 -13.23 12.45 -4.18
N ILE A 101 -13.18 12.14 -5.47
CA ILE A 101 -14.33 12.20 -6.38
C ILE A 101 -15.22 10.97 -6.20
N SER A 102 -14.65 9.79 -5.99
CA SER A 102 -15.43 8.54 -5.84
C SER A 102 -16.30 8.51 -4.59
N GLY A 103 -16.37 9.60 -3.87
CA GLY A 103 -17.34 9.78 -2.80
C GLY A 103 -16.86 9.31 -1.44
N SER A 104 -15.54 9.14 -1.27
CA SER A 104 -15.00 9.06 0.09
C SER A 104 -15.40 10.33 0.87
N GLY A 105 -15.67 11.44 0.17
CA GLY A 105 -16.07 12.70 0.81
C GLY A 105 -15.08 13.17 1.87
N ALA A 106 -13.95 12.44 1.99
CA ALA A 106 -12.89 12.81 2.89
C ALA A 106 -12.29 14.11 2.37
N PRO A 107 -12.37 15.20 3.11
CA PRO A 107 -11.64 16.41 2.75
C PRO A 107 -10.15 16.06 2.67
N ASP A 108 -9.39 16.74 1.81
CA ASP A 108 -7.93 16.55 1.61
C ASP A 108 -7.13 16.39 2.90
N LYS A 109 -7.60 16.99 3.98
CA LYS A 109 -6.97 16.96 5.30
C LYS A 109 -7.16 15.65 6.09
N ARG A 110 -7.94 14.70 5.57
CA ARG A 110 -8.27 13.44 6.25
C ARG A 110 -7.83 12.18 5.51
N LEU A 111 -7.40 12.34 4.27
CA LEU A 111 -6.85 11.26 3.46
C LEU A 111 -5.33 11.42 3.38
N PHE A 112 -4.62 10.43 3.88
CA PHE A 112 -3.16 10.41 3.91
C PHE A 112 -2.65 9.24 3.09
N PHE A 113 -1.73 9.52 2.18
CA PHE A 113 -1.04 8.50 1.40
C PHE A 113 0.36 8.28 1.96
N CYS A 114 0.76 7.03 2.06
CA CYS A 114 2.14 6.69 2.37
C CYS A 114 2.59 5.47 1.56
N PRO A 115 3.87 5.37 1.20
CA PRO A 115 4.42 4.20 0.55
C PRO A 115 4.25 2.95 1.43
N GLN A 116 3.94 1.82 0.82
CA GLN A 116 3.78 0.54 1.52
C GLN A 116 5.03 0.16 2.32
N SER A 117 6.21 0.40 1.75
CA SER A 117 7.49 0.07 2.36
C SER A 117 7.68 0.64 3.77
N VAL A 118 7.23 1.86 4.03
CA VAL A 118 7.42 2.50 5.34
C VAL A 118 6.48 2.00 6.42
N LEU A 119 5.49 1.17 6.05
CA LEU A 119 4.50 0.62 6.97
C LEU A 119 4.87 -0.76 7.52
N LEU A 120 5.85 -1.44 6.93
CA LEU A 120 6.18 -2.82 7.28
C LEU A 120 6.80 -2.96 8.67
N ARG A 121 7.46 -1.93 9.18
CA ARG A 121 8.12 -1.98 10.50
C ARG A 121 8.09 -0.62 11.20
N SER A 122 8.42 -0.61 12.49
CA SER A 122 8.62 0.63 13.24
C SER A 122 9.71 1.50 12.62
N ALA A 123 9.50 2.81 12.63
CA ALA A 123 10.44 3.79 12.09
C ALA A 123 11.78 3.90 12.86
N GLN A 124 11.91 3.24 14.01
CA GLN A 124 13.08 3.39 14.90
C GLN A 124 14.32 2.65 14.42
N GLU A 125 14.15 1.55 13.70
CA GLU A 125 15.26 0.73 13.22
C GLU A 125 15.28 0.69 11.69
N PRO A 126 16.48 0.69 11.07
CA PRO A 126 16.60 0.55 9.63
C PRO A 126 16.17 -0.86 9.20
N PHE A 127 15.52 -0.97 8.06
CA PHE A 127 15.15 -2.24 7.44
C PHE A 127 15.05 -2.12 5.93
N LEU A 128 15.14 -3.25 5.24
CA LEU A 128 14.85 -3.37 3.82
C LEU A 128 13.39 -3.83 3.66
N ALA A 129 12.62 -3.04 2.94
CA ALA A 129 11.25 -3.34 2.58
C ALA A 129 11.21 -3.94 1.18
N VAL A 130 10.59 -5.10 1.00
CA VAL A 130 10.28 -5.66 -0.32
C VAL A 130 8.77 -5.59 -0.48
N THR A 131 8.31 -4.75 -1.39
CA THR A 131 6.89 -4.59 -1.73
C THR A 131 6.68 -4.89 -3.20
N TRP A 132 5.43 -5.08 -3.63
CA TRP A 132 5.14 -5.32 -5.04
C TRP A 132 3.84 -4.68 -5.48
N SER A 133 3.78 -4.44 -6.77
CA SER A 133 2.59 -4.04 -7.50
C SER A 133 2.35 -5.03 -8.65
N CYS A 134 1.38 -4.75 -9.50
CA CYS A 134 1.18 -5.51 -10.74
C CYS A 134 2.33 -5.35 -11.76
N ARG A 135 3.27 -4.43 -11.55
CA ARG A 135 4.37 -4.09 -12.46
C ARG A 135 5.74 -4.46 -11.93
N CYS A 136 5.97 -4.13 -10.68
CA CYS A 136 7.32 -4.11 -10.11
C CYS A 136 7.37 -4.79 -8.74
N LEU A 137 8.52 -5.43 -8.49
CA LEU A 137 9.05 -5.63 -7.16
C LEU A 137 9.85 -4.37 -6.78
N SER A 138 9.55 -3.80 -5.65
CA SER A 138 10.24 -2.61 -5.12
C SER A 138 11.03 -2.99 -3.88
N VAL A 139 12.33 -2.80 -3.91
CA VAL A 139 13.20 -2.96 -2.73
C VAL A 139 13.57 -1.58 -2.24
N GLY A 140 13.23 -1.26 -1.00
CA GLY A 140 13.47 0.05 -0.40
C GLY A 140 14.24 -0.05 0.92
N LEU A 141 15.31 0.72 1.09
CA LEU A 141 15.95 0.90 2.38
C LEU A 141 15.20 1.98 3.17
N VAL A 142 14.56 1.57 4.25
CA VAL A 142 13.81 2.47 5.14
C VAL A 142 14.66 2.83 6.34
N ARG A 143 14.82 4.13 6.59
CA ARG A 143 15.50 4.69 7.75
C ARG A 143 14.70 5.87 8.30
N ASN A 144 14.51 5.90 9.59
CA ASN A 144 13.76 6.98 10.27
C ASN A 144 12.37 7.23 9.65
N GLY A 145 11.67 6.16 9.26
CA GLY A 145 10.34 6.23 8.66
C GLY A 145 10.30 6.81 7.24
N SER A 146 11.43 6.88 6.55
CA SER A 146 11.55 7.37 5.18
C SER A 146 12.37 6.41 4.32
N VAL A 147 12.04 6.32 3.04
CA VAL A 147 12.81 5.54 2.07
C VAL A 147 14.05 6.33 1.68
N SER A 148 15.24 5.83 2.02
CA SER A 148 16.53 6.46 1.73
C SER A 148 17.18 5.98 0.44
N GLY A 149 16.80 4.82 -0.06
CA GLY A 149 17.24 4.25 -1.35
C GLY A 149 16.19 3.28 -1.86
N ARG A 150 16.06 3.15 -3.17
CA ARG A 150 15.07 2.27 -3.79
C ARG A 150 15.57 1.68 -5.11
N VAL A 151 15.22 0.42 -5.34
CA VAL A 151 15.41 -0.29 -6.61
C VAL A 151 14.06 -0.87 -7.03
N HIS A 152 13.71 -0.72 -8.29
CA HIS A 152 12.52 -1.35 -8.89
C HIS A 152 12.96 -2.43 -9.87
N LEU A 153 12.37 -3.60 -9.73
CA LEU A 153 12.60 -4.76 -10.57
C LEU A 153 11.32 -5.07 -11.34
N ASP A 154 11.43 -5.34 -12.64
CA ASP A 154 10.29 -5.79 -13.46
C ASP A 154 9.81 -7.16 -12.96
N ILE A 155 8.58 -7.24 -12.47
CA ILE A 155 8.02 -8.46 -11.86
C ILE A 155 7.95 -9.63 -12.85
N ALA A 156 7.80 -9.35 -14.15
CA ALA A 156 7.71 -10.38 -15.18
C ALA A 156 9.07 -10.96 -15.59
N ARG A 157 10.17 -10.28 -15.25
CA ARG A 157 11.53 -10.62 -15.71
C ARG A 157 12.51 -10.94 -14.59
N SER A 158 12.14 -10.58 -13.35
CA SER A 158 13.06 -10.71 -12.22
C SER A 158 12.69 -11.90 -11.35
N GLY A 159 13.70 -12.59 -10.85
CA GLY A 159 13.60 -13.71 -9.95
C GLY A 159 14.31 -13.45 -8.63
N LEU A 160 14.55 -14.51 -7.86
CA LEU A 160 15.22 -14.43 -6.55
C LEU A 160 16.65 -13.89 -6.65
N LYS A 161 17.33 -14.12 -7.77
CA LYS A 161 18.71 -13.67 -7.98
C LYS A 161 18.75 -12.14 -8.08
N GLU A 162 17.94 -11.57 -8.96
CA GLU A 162 17.84 -10.12 -9.15
C GLU A 162 17.35 -9.42 -7.86
N LEU A 163 16.47 -10.08 -7.12
CA LEU A 163 16.02 -9.58 -5.83
C LEU A 163 17.17 -9.55 -4.80
N ALA A 164 17.98 -10.61 -4.73
CA ALA A 164 19.14 -10.66 -3.85
C ALA A 164 20.18 -9.58 -4.21
N GLU A 165 20.48 -9.42 -5.50
CA GLU A 165 21.39 -8.36 -5.99
C GLU A 165 20.88 -6.95 -5.64
N ALA A 166 19.57 -6.71 -5.74
CA ALA A 166 18.97 -5.43 -5.36
C ALA A 166 19.07 -5.17 -3.85
N ILE A 167 18.84 -6.19 -3.02
CA ILE A 167 19.01 -6.13 -1.56
C ILE A 167 20.45 -5.78 -1.21
N ASP A 168 21.42 -6.50 -1.77
CA ASP A 168 22.85 -6.29 -1.53
C ASP A 168 23.31 -4.91 -1.99
N SER A 169 22.76 -4.41 -3.11
CA SER A 169 23.12 -3.08 -3.63
C SER A 169 22.70 -1.92 -2.72
N LEU A 170 21.57 -2.07 -2.02
CA LEU A 170 21.07 -1.05 -1.09
C LEU A 170 21.75 -1.07 0.28
N CYS A 171 22.29 -2.21 0.67
CA CYS A 171 22.90 -2.38 1.99
C CYS A 171 24.14 -3.30 1.95
N PRO A 172 25.22 -2.88 1.27
CA PRO A 172 26.39 -3.73 1.03
C PRO A 172 27.21 -4.05 2.28
N THR A 173 27.15 -3.23 3.30
CA THR A 173 28.00 -3.33 4.49
C THR A 173 27.26 -3.59 5.79
N GLU A 174 25.96 -3.36 5.82
CA GLU A 174 25.13 -3.45 7.01
C GLU A 174 24.11 -4.57 6.85
N ARG A 175 24.01 -5.46 7.84
CA ARG A 175 22.94 -6.46 7.86
C ARG A 175 21.73 -5.87 8.54
N VAL A 176 20.75 -5.45 7.74
CA VAL A 176 19.44 -5.01 8.21
C VAL A 176 18.38 -6.06 7.92
N PRO A 177 17.33 -6.17 8.76
CA PRO A 177 16.25 -7.12 8.51
C PRO A 177 15.53 -6.80 7.20
N VAL A 178 15.14 -7.84 6.46
CA VAL A 178 14.31 -7.75 5.27
C VAL A 178 12.87 -8.05 5.68
N CYS A 179 11.93 -7.22 5.29
CA CYS A 179 10.50 -7.36 5.58
C CYS A 179 9.67 -7.25 4.30
N TYR A 180 8.58 -8.02 4.23
CA TYR A 180 7.63 -7.97 3.12
C TYR A 180 6.18 -8.09 3.64
N PRO A 181 5.16 -7.57 2.91
CA PRO A 181 3.77 -7.68 3.33
C PRO A 181 3.21 -9.08 3.13
N GLU A 182 2.46 -9.60 4.09
CA GLU A 182 1.65 -10.83 3.96
C GLU A 182 0.17 -10.47 3.78
N VAL A 183 -0.13 -9.57 2.86
CA VAL A 183 -1.51 -9.10 2.58
C VAL A 183 -2.11 -9.83 1.38
N GLU A 184 -1.28 -10.12 0.40
CA GLU A 184 -1.65 -10.85 -0.82
C GLU A 184 -0.54 -11.85 -1.19
N ALA A 185 -0.82 -12.73 -2.16
CA ALA A 185 0.14 -13.73 -2.60
C ALA A 185 1.45 -13.07 -3.06
N ALA A 186 2.56 -13.58 -2.55
CA ALA A 186 3.87 -13.10 -2.95
C ALA A 186 4.17 -13.47 -4.42
N PRO A 187 4.79 -12.58 -5.19
CA PRO A 187 5.09 -12.84 -6.60
C PRO A 187 6.20 -13.87 -6.82
N LEU A 188 7.00 -14.15 -5.80
CA LEU A 188 8.08 -15.14 -5.84
C LEU A 188 7.83 -16.26 -4.83
N PRO A 189 8.21 -17.51 -5.13
CA PRO A 189 7.89 -18.68 -4.31
C PRO A 189 8.58 -18.70 -2.94
N ALA A 190 9.68 -17.97 -2.79
CA ALA A 190 10.43 -17.87 -1.54
C ALA A 190 10.94 -16.43 -1.35
N MET A 191 10.13 -15.61 -0.69
CA MET A 191 10.53 -14.25 -0.34
C MET A 191 11.60 -14.28 0.75
N PRO A 192 12.69 -13.53 0.60
CA PRO A 192 13.68 -13.39 1.66
C PRO A 192 13.13 -12.54 2.81
N GLY A 193 13.44 -12.91 4.05
CA GLY A 193 13.13 -12.10 5.21
C GLY A 193 11.87 -12.52 5.96
N THR A 194 11.21 -11.57 6.61
CA THR A 194 10.05 -11.78 7.47
C THR A 194 8.80 -11.20 6.85
N GLY A 195 7.77 -12.03 6.72
CA GLY A 195 6.44 -11.60 6.33
C GLY A 195 5.77 -10.79 7.44
N ILE A 196 5.13 -9.71 7.09
CA ILE A 196 4.44 -8.82 8.03
C ILE A 196 2.95 -8.81 7.68
N PRO A 197 2.10 -9.39 8.52
CA PRO A 197 0.65 -9.37 8.29
C PRO A 197 0.07 -7.97 8.50
N LEU A 198 -1.08 -7.72 7.89
CA LEU A 198 -1.73 -6.40 7.91
C LEU A 198 -2.00 -5.92 9.33
N GLU A 199 -2.44 -6.80 10.20
CA GLU A 199 -2.74 -6.50 11.60
C GLU A 199 -1.50 -6.01 12.36
N GLN A 200 -0.33 -6.58 12.06
CA GLN A 200 0.92 -6.17 12.68
C GLN A 200 1.36 -4.78 12.18
N MET A 201 1.17 -4.48 10.89
CA MET A 201 1.46 -3.14 10.34
C MET A 201 0.62 -2.07 11.04
N LEU A 202 -0.61 -2.41 11.42
CA LEU A 202 -1.51 -1.53 12.15
C LEU A 202 -1.20 -1.46 13.65
N ALA A 203 -0.79 -2.57 14.26
CA ALA A 203 -0.41 -2.62 15.68
C ALA A 203 0.85 -1.80 15.99
N LEU A 204 1.75 -1.61 15.02
CA LEU A 204 2.92 -0.72 15.15
C LEU A 204 2.55 0.76 15.35
N THR A 205 1.27 1.06 15.51
CA THR A 205 0.73 2.41 15.73
C THR A 205 0.58 2.79 17.21
N HIS A 206 0.95 1.91 18.14
CA HIS A 206 0.84 2.14 19.60
C HIS A 206 2.14 2.53 20.24
#